data_877afba6acdd3ae5d09eaca3e569048b
#
_entry.id   877afba6acdd3ae5d09eaca3e569048b
#
_cell.length_a   1.000
_cell.length_b   1.000
_cell.length_c   1.000
_cell.angle_alpha   90.00
_cell.angle_beta   90.00
_cell.angle_gamma   90.00
#
_symmetry.space_group_name_H-M   'P 1'
#
loop_
_entity.id
_entity.type
_entity.pdbx_description
1 polymer ?
#
loop_
_entity_poly.entity_id
_entity_poly.type
_entity_poly.pdbx_seq_one_letter_code
_entity_poly.pdbx_strand_id
1 'polypeptide(L)'
;YGPSESTVIASNWSYTKGEPIPSTIPIGQPLANIQVYILSGMQLCGVGVSGELCIAGESLTAGYLNRPELTAESFIDNPFGEGKLYRSGDLARYTHDGQIEFMGRIDNQVKVNGYRIELGEIENIINLVEGVSDSVVIVDQQGEHEVLHAYYVGDKDIKSDIVRQLNQYLPKYMIPKTVTAIDVIPLTRNDKVDESKLPRPQIQRNGYVEPRNDMERQFASIFADVLELPTIGIDDDFFEIGGTSLDAMVAVSKLSLIHI
;
A
#
# COMPACT_ATOMS: atom_id res chain seq x y z
N TYR A 1 -2.93 11.38 12.07
CA TYR A 1 -1.78 10.59 11.66
C TYR A 1 -1.27 9.77 12.86
N GLY A 2 -0.94 8.51 12.63
CA GLY A 2 -0.36 7.68 13.66
C GLY A 2 0.10 6.33 13.16
N PRO A 3 1.41 6.05 13.19
CA PRO A 3 1.92 4.71 12.97
C PRO A 3 1.61 3.79 14.17
N SER A 4 1.54 2.49 13.93
CA SER A 4 1.27 1.48 14.99
C SER A 4 2.30 1.55 16.11
N GLU A 5 3.52 1.91 15.80
CA GLU A 5 4.67 2.06 16.69
C GLU A 5 4.51 3.23 17.67
N SER A 6 3.58 4.16 17.41
CA SER A 6 3.22 5.27 18.31
C SER A 6 1.78 5.18 18.82
N THR A 7 1.22 3.99 18.91
CA THR A 7 -0.09 3.71 19.53
C THR A 7 -1.23 4.51 18.88
N VAL A 8 -1.56 4.18 17.63
CA VAL A 8 -2.73 4.61 16.86
C VAL A 8 -2.70 6.06 16.37
N ILE A 9 -2.52 7.07 17.23
CA ILE A 9 -2.59 8.49 16.83
C ILE A 9 -1.43 9.26 17.48
N ALA A 10 -0.59 9.88 16.67
CA ALA A 10 0.52 10.73 17.10
C ALA A 10 0.25 12.22 16.90
N SER A 11 -0.47 12.58 15.84
CA SER A 11 -0.85 13.96 15.55
C SER A 11 -2.27 14.05 14.99
N ASN A 12 -2.88 15.23 15.11
CA ASN A 12 -4.18 15.50 14.49
C ASN A 12 -4.26 16.91 13.92
N TRP A 13 -5.08 17.04 12.90
CA TRP A 13 -5.56 18.29 12.35
C TRP A 13 -7.06 18.37 12.51
N SER A 14 -7.56 19.54 12.87
CA SER A 14 -9.01 19.78 13.07
C SER A 14 -9.50 20.81 12.07
N TYR A 15 -10.62 20.52 11.42
CA TYR A 15 -11.29 21.43 10.50
C TYR A 15 -12.43 22.14 11.20
N THR A 16 -12.47 23.45 11.07
CA THR A 16 -13.61 24.27 11.53
C THR A 16 -14.53 24.57 10.35
N LYS A 17 -15.80 24.22 10.46
CA LYS A 17 -16.79 24.45 9.38
C LYS A 17 -16.84 25.91 8.98
N GLY A 18 -16.58 26.17 7.70
CA GLY A 18 -16.58 27.53 7.11
C GLY A 18 -15.20 28.11 6.87
N GLU A 19 -14.15 27.49 7.34
CA GLU A 19 -12.79 27.84 6.96
C GLU A 19 -12.42 27.29 5.56
N PRO A 20 -11.53 27.95 4.83
CA PRO A 20 -11.04 27.43 3.57
C PRO A 20 -10.28 26.11 3.80
N ILE A 21 -10.59 25.07 3.03
CA ILE A 21 -9.87 23.82 3.05
C ILE A 21 -8.52 24.04 2.35
N PRO A 22 -7.38 23.76 3.00
CA PRO A 22 -6.09 23.89 2.36
C PRO A 22 -5.94 22.90 1.19
N SER A 23 -5.14 23.26 0.18
CA SER A 23 -4.88 22.40 -0.98
C SER A 23 -4.22 21.08 -0.61
N THR A 24 -3.42 21.07 0.46
CA THR A 24 -2.86 19.87 1.08
C THR A 24 -3.34 19.84 2.52
N ILE A 25 -4.04 18.78 2.90
CA ILE A 25 -4.51 18.58 4.27
C ILE A 25 -3.31 18.16 5.12
N PRO A 26 -2.94 18.95 6.16
CA PRO A 26 -1.83 18.58 7.03
C PRO A 26 -2.22 17.41 7.94
N ILE A 27 -1.24 16.70 8.46
CA ILE A 27 -1.43 15.73 9.54
C ILE A 27 -1.50 16.40 10.92
N GLY A 28 -1.40 17.70 10.96
CA GLY A 28 -1.68 18.55 12.10
C GLY A 28 -0.52 18.75 13.06
N GLN A 29 -0.83 18.76 14.34
CA GLN A 29 0.12 18.97 15.43
C GLN A 29 0.19 17.74 16.33
N PRO A 30 1.33 17.50 17.02
CA PRO A 30 1.46 16.40 17.95
C PRO A 30 0.40 16.45 19.06
N LEU A 31 -0.08 15.29 19.49
CA LEU A 31 -0.92 15.18 20.68
C LEU A 31 -0.10 15.42 21.98
N ALA A 32 -0.81 15.62 23.09
CA ALA A 32 -0.19 15.81 24.39
C ALA A 32 0.75 14.63 24.73
N ASN A 33 1.90 14.93 25.31
CA ASN A 33 2.96 13.98 25.69
C ASN A 33 3.63 13.25 24.50
N ILE A 34 3.44 13.76 23.28
CA ILE A 34 4.10 13.29 22.07
C ILE A 34 4.95 14.43 21.52
N GLN A 35 6.17 14.13 21.14
CA GLN A 35 7.06 15.04 20.42
C GLN A 35 7.24 14.51 19.00
N VAL A 36 7.19 15.42 18.02
CA VAL A 36 7.52 15.13 16.64
C VAL A 36 8.72 15.96 16.22
N TYR A 37 9.68 15.31 15.59
CA TYR A 37 10.88 15.93 15.03
C TYR A 37 10.93 15.65 13.54
N ILE A 38 11.31 16.64 12.74
CA ILE A 38 11.60 16.46 11.32
C ILE A 38 13.10 16.53 11.16
N LEU A 39 13.71 15.44 10.71
CA LEU A 39 15.16 15.26 10.71
C LEU A 39 15.73 15.04 9.29
N SER A 40 16.88 15.65 9.03
CA SER A 40 17.77 15.27 7.92
C SER A 40 19.03 14.61 8.53
N GLY A 41 19.12 13.29 8.43
CA GLY A 41 20.04 12.52 9.27
C GLY A 41 19.67 12.68 10.75
N MET A 42 20.59 13.24 11.54
CA MET A 42 20.37 13.52 12.98
C MET A 42 20.22 15.01 13.27
N GLN A 43 19.96 15.85 12.27
CA GLN A 43 19.82 17.31 12.43
C GLN A 43 18.36 17.72 12.24
N LEU A 44 17.89 18.64 13.10
CA LEU A 44 16.56 19.23 12.98
C LEU A 44 16.44 20.05 11.69
N CYS A 45 15.40 19.79 10.92
CA CYS A 45 15.04 20.60 9.76
C CYS A 45 14.37 21.90 10.19
N GLY A 46 14.66 22.97 9.49
CA GLY A 46 13.93 24.23 9.62
C GLY A 46 12.50 24.15 9.06
N VAL A 47 11.69 25.18 9.37
CA VAL A 47 10.34 25.31 8.81
C VAL A 47 10.40 25.32 7.28
N GLY A 48 9.53 24.54 6.64
CA GLY A 48 9.46 24.38 5.18
C GLY A 48 10.47 23.38 4.60
N VAL A 49 11.44 22.92 5.40
CA VAL A 49 12.44 21.94 4.94
C VAL A 49 11.95 20.54 5.24
N SER A 50 11.92 19.69 4.22
CA SER A 50 11.48 18.27 4.34
C SER A 50 12.58 17.41 4.97
N GLY A 51 12.14 16.45 5.77
CA GLY A 51 12.99 15.44 6.40
C GLY A 51 12.18 14.27 6.93
N GLU A 52 12.84 13.30 7.54
CA GLU A 52 12.20 12.15 8.17
C GLU A 52 11.38 12.59 9.39
N LEU A 53 10.11 12.21 9.44
CA LEU A 53 9.27 12.37 10.61
C LEU A 53 9.67 11.36 11.68
N CYS A 54 10.08 11.84 12.83
CA CYS A 54 10.45 11.03 13.98
C CYS A 54 9.56 11.37 15.17
N ILE A 55 9.22 10.36 15.95
CA ILE A 55 8.26 10.49 17.06
C ILE A 55 8.94 10.07 18.37
N ALA A 56 8.71 10.84 19.44
CA ALA A 56 9.13 10.52 20.80
C ALA A 56 7.97 10.73 21.77
N GLY A 57 8.10 10.21 22.98
CA GLY A 57 7.14 10.38 24.06
C GLY A 57 6.44 9.10 24.49
N GLU A 58 5.41 9.28 25.32
CA GLU A 58 4.73 8.19 26.04
C GLU A 58 3.93 7.23 25.13
N SER A 59 3.68 7.61 23.88
CA SER A 59 2.92 6.79 22.92
C SER A 59 3.74 5.70 22.23
N LEU A 60 5.08 5.72 22.39
CA LEU A 60 5.93 4.75 21.72
C LEU A 60 5.75 3.34 22.27
N THR A 61 5.67 2.35 21.39
CA THR A 61 5.72 0.94 21.73
C THR A 61 7.14 0.54 22.18
N ALA A 62 7.25 -0.61 22.84
CA ALA A 62 8.55 -1.14 23.28
C ALA A 62 9.45 -1.62 22.12
N GLY A 63 8.88 -1.77 20.91
CA GLY A 63 9.58 -2.26 19.72
C GLY A 63 8.83 -3.41 19.04
N TYR A 64 9.52 -4.12 18.17
CA TYR A 64 8.98 -5.24 17.39
C TYR A 64 9.22 -6.57 18.08
N LEU A 65 8.16 -7.37 18.24
CA LEU A 65 8.21 -8.65 18.93
C LEU A 65 9.18 -9.62 18.22
N ASN A 66 10.14 -10.18 18.98
CA ASN A 66 11.16 -11.09 18.48
C ASN A 66 12.04 -10.54 17.34
N ARG A 67 12.17 -9.20 17.25
CA ARG A 67 12.98 -8.52 16.22
C ARG A 67 13.86 -7.45 16.88
N PRO A 68 14.86 -7.83 17.70
CA PRO A 68 15.67 -6.87 18.44
C PRO A 68 16.53 -5.97 17.52
N GLU A 69 17.02 -6.49 16.41
CA GLU A 69 17.83 -5.73 15.44
C GLU A 69 16.98 -4.65 14.77
N LEU A 70 15.81 -5.01 14.20
CA LEU A 70 14.89 -4.06 13.62
C LEU A 70 14.39 -3.02 14.63
N THR A 71 14.20 -3.45 15.89
CA THR A 71 13.84 -2.54 16.99
C THR A 71 14.96 -1.52 17.23
N ALA A 72 16.23 -1.95 17.27
CA ALA A 72 17.35 -1.06 17.47
C ALA A 72 17.56 -0.06 16.32
N GLU A 73 17.26 -0.45 15.08
CA GLU A 73 17.31 0.42 13.90
C GLU A 73 16.22 1.48 13.91
N SER A 74 15.00 1.10 14.30
CA SER A 74 13.82 1.97 14.24
C SER A 74 13.61 2.81 15.49
N PHE A 75 14.00 2.31 16.67
CA PHE A 75 13.83 2.97 17.98
C PHE A 75 15.20 3.31 18.59
N ILE A 76 15.77 4.41 18.15
CA ILE A 76 17.07 4.90 18.62
C ILE A 76 16.95 5.68 19.92
N ASP A 77 18.06 5.95 20.60
CA ASP A 77 18.06 6.86 21.74
C ASP A 77 17.72 8.29 21.28
N ASN A 78 16.85 8.96 22.02
CA ASN A 78 16.39 10.29 21.65
C ASN A 78 17.50 11.34 21.90
N PRO A 79 18.12 11.93 20.86
CA PRO A 79 19.17 12.91 21.04
C PRO A 79 18.67 14.30 21.49
N PHE A 80 17.35 14.50 21.52
CA PHE A 80 16.70 15.77 21.84
C PHE A 80 15.98 15.76 23.19
N GLY A 81 15.98 14.61 23.91
CA GLY A 81 15.29 14.45 25.18
C GLY A 81 15.47 13.08 25.78
N GLU A 82 14.65 12.76 26.76
CA GLU A 82 14.68 11.44 27.41
C GLU A 82 13.95 10.36 26.56
N GLY A 83 14.34 9.09 26.75
CA GLY A 83 13.70 7.94 26.16
C GLY A 83 14.11 7.62 24.74
N LYS A 84 13.20 7.05 23.97
CA LYS A 84 13.44 6.62 22.58
C LYS A 84 12.85 7.59 21.58
N LEU A 85 13.44 7.57 20.39
CA LEU A 85 12.97 8.24 19.19
C LEU A 85 12.66 7.18 18.12
N TYR A 86 11.42 7.12 17.69
CA TYR A 86 10.99 6.25 16.60
C TYR A 86 11.18 6.95 15.26
N ARG A 87 11.90 6.31 14.35
CA ARG A 87 12.11 6.73 12.98
C ARG A 87 11.00 6.12 12.12
N SER A 88 10.09 6.95 11.62
CA SER A 88 8.88 6.45 10.96
C SER A 88 9.11 6.04 9.49
N GLY A 89 10.18 6.52 8.86
CA GLY A 89 10.41 6.42 7.42
C GLY A 89 9.46 7.31 6.60
N ASP A 90 8.66 8.14 7.26
CA ASP A 90 7.78 9.11 6.58
C ASP A 90 8.51 10.42 6.32
N LEU A 91 8.31 11.00 5.14
CA LEU A 91 8.81 12.32 4.78
C LEU A 91 7.76 13.37 5.14
N ALA A 92 8.18 14.40 5.88
CA ALA A 92 7.30 15.47 6.29
C ALA A 92 8.05 16.81 6.41
N ARG A 93 7.30 17.90 6.59
CA ARG A 93 7.85 19.23 6.91
C ARG A 93 6.92 19.98 7.85
N TYR A 94 7.49 20.90 8.63
CA TYR A 94 6.70 21.90 9.35
C TYR A 94 6.30 23.05 8.43
N THR A 95 5.06 23.48 8.50
CA THR A 95 4.56 24.71 7.88
C THR A 95 4.85 25.92 8.78
N HIS A 96 4.68 27.13 8.24
CA HIS A 96 4.93 28.38 9.00
C HIS A 96 3.96 28.57 10.18
N ASP A 97 2.78 27.97 10.13
CA ASP A 97 1.76 27.98 11.19
C ASP A 97 1.90 26.79 12.16
N GLY A 98 3.01 26.03 12.05
CA GLY A 98 3.35 24.94 12.96
C GLY A 98 2.56 23.65 12.76
N GLN A 99 1.89 23.51 11.61
CA GLN A 99 1.30 22.25 11.20
C GLN A 99 2.38 21.34 10.57
N ILE A 100 2.11 20.04 10.54
CA ILE A 100 2.96 19.06 9.86
C ILE A 100 2.26 18.64 8.56
N GLU A 101 2.97 18.79 7.45
CA GLU A 101 2.57 18.26 6.15
C GLU A 101 3.28 16.95 5.89
N PHE A 102 2.50 15.90 5.58
CA PHE A 102 3.01 14.62 5.10
C PHE A 102 3.34 14.72 3.61
N MET A 103 4.51 14.24 3.23
CA MET A 103 5.04 14.33 1.86
C MET A 103 5.30 12.97 1.20
N GLY A 104 4.81 11.89 1.81
CA GLY A 104 5.06 10.53 1.34
C GLY A 104 6.03 9.76 2.22
N ARG A 105 6.60 8.69 1.68
CA ARG A 105 7.58 7.86 2.40
C ARG A 105 8.98 7.98 1.81
N ILE A 106 9.96 7.76 2.67
CA ILE A 106 11.38 7.69 2.28
C ILE A 106 11.70 6.32 1.68
N ASP A 107 11.03 5.29 2.18
CA ASP A 107 11.13 3.89 1.74
C ASP A 107 10.00 3.51 0.74
N ASN A 108 9.99 2.26 0.32
CA ASN A 108 9.01 1.72 -0.62
C ASN A 108 7.75 1.16 0.07
N GLN A 109 7.52 1.48 1.35
CA GLN A 109 6.34 1.04 2.06
C GLN A 109 5.12 1.82 1.56
N VAL A 110 4.02 1.11 1.35
CA VAL A 110 2.76 1.66 0.82
C VAL A 110 1.59 1.38 1.76
N LYS A 111 0.53 2.17 1.61
CA LYS A 111 -0.78 1.84 2.18
C LYS A 111 -1.69 1.43 1.03
N VAL A 112 -2.15 0.19 1.03
CA VAL A 112 -3.05 -0.35 0.02
C VAL A 112 -4.35 -0.75 0.71
N ASN A 113 -5.46 -0.10 0.36
CA ASN A 113 -6.78 -0.33 0.96
C ASN A 113 -6.75 -0.33 2.51
N GLY A 114 -5.95 0.55 3.12
CA GLY A 114 -5.79 0.69 4.57
C GLY A 114 -4.77 -0.25 5.21
N TYR A 115 -4.24 -1.21 4.50
CA TYR A 115 -3.15 -2.07 4.98
C TYR A 115 -1.79 -1.45 4.70
N ARG A 116 -0.91 -1.49 5.70
CA ARG A 116 0.49 -1.08 5.56
C ARG A 116 1.27 -2.27 4.99
N ILE A 117 1.83 -2.12 3.80
CA ILE A 117 2.49 -3.19 3.04
C ILE A 117 3.93 -2.78 2.72
N GLU A 118 4.86 -3.69 3.03
CA GLU A 118 6.25 -3.61 2.60
C GLU A 118 6.37 -4.30 1.23
N LEU A 119 6.53 -3.53 0.16
CA LEU A 119 6.67 -4.11 -1.19
C LEU A 119 7.87 -5.05 -1.27
N GLY A 120 8.97 -4.71 -0.59
CA GLY A 120 10.16 -5.55 -0.52
C GLY A 120 9.94 -6.92 0.13
N GLU A 121 8.96 -7.09 1.03
CA GLU A 121 8.61 -8.40 1.59
C GLU A 121 8.03 -9.31 0.50
N ILE A 122 7.18 -8.76 -0.36
CA ILE A 122 6.60 -9.49 -1.49
C ILE A 122 7.69 -9.84 -2.51
N GLU A 123 8.54 -8.86 -2.86
CA GLU A 123 9.68 -9.03 -3.77
C GLU A 123 10.64 -10.12 -3.27
N ASN A 124 10.98 -10.10 -1.98
CA ASN A 124 11.84 -11.12 -1.39
C ASN A 124 11.27 -12.54 -1.55
N ILE A 125 9.97 -12.73 -1.37
CA ILE A 125 9.33 -14.04 -1.54
C ILE A 125 9.35 -14.47 -3.02
N ILE A 126 9.12 -13.55 -3.95
CA ILE A 126 9.21 -13.81 -5.39
C ILE A 126 10.66 -14.24 -5.75
N ASN A 127 11.66 -13.52 -5.24
CA ASN A 127 13.07 -13.78 -5.53
C ASN A 127 13.60 -15.09 -4.93
N LEU A 128 12.88 -15.72 -3.99
CA LEU A 128 13.20 -17.06 -3.49
C LEU A 128 12.81 -18.19 -4.46
N VAL A 129 12.00 -17.90 -5.48
CA VAL A 129 11.57 -18.91 -6.47
C VAL A 129 12.71 -19.18 -7.45
N GLU A 130 13.06 -20.45 -7.62
CA GLU A 130 14.09 -20.85 -8.57
C GLU A 130 13.76 -20.41 -9.99
N GLY A 131 14.71 -19.76 -10.66
CA GLY A 131 14.54 -19.20 -12.00
C GLY A 131 14.11 -17.71 -12.02
N VAL A 132 13.84 -17.08 -10.87
CA VAL A 132 13.70 -15.63 -10.76
C VAL A 132 15.08 -15.01 -10.54
N SER A 133 15.45 -14.05 -11.36
CA SER A 133 16.69 -13.28 -11.19
C SER A 133 16.48 -11.94 -10.48
N ASP A 134 15.31 -11.33 -10.65
CA ASP A 134 14.94 -10.07 -10.01
C ASP A 134 13.43 -9.88 -10.05
N SER A 135 12.88 -9.05 -9.15
CA SER A 135 11.46 -8.71 -9.15
C SER A 135 11.20 -7.30 -8.64
N VAL A 136 10.07 -6.75 -9.02
CA VAL A 136 9.56 -5.47 -8.53
C VAL A 136 8.05 -5.55 -8.34
N VAL A 137 7.57 -4.95 -7.26
CA VAL A 137 6.14 -4.80 -6.97
C VAL A 137 5.79 -3.33 -6.98
N ILE A 138 4.70 -2.99 -7.67
CA ILE A 138 4.19 -1.62 -7.72
C ILE A 138 2.74 -1.57 -7.25
N VAL A 139 2.32 -0.37 -6.86
CA VAL A 139 0.91 -0.06 -6.58
C VAL A 139 0.33 0.70 -7.77
N ASP A 140 -0.76 0.23 -8.30
CA ASP A 140 -1.50 0.90 -9.36
C ASP A 140 -2.85 1.39 -8.84
N GLN A 141 -3.22 2.61 -9.24
CA GLN A 141 -4.51 3.20 -8.87
C GLN A 141 -5.55 2.78 -9.90
N GLN A 142 -6.51 1.94 -9.51
CA GLN A 142 -7.63 1.54 -10.36
C GLN A 142 -8.94 2.14 -9.80
N GLY A 143 -9.33 3.33 -10.31
CA GLY A 143 -10.47 4.07 -9.78
C GLY A 143 -10.21 4.52 -8.33
N GLU A 144 -11.06 4.09 -7.40
CA GLU A 144 -10.92 4.38 -5.96
C GLU A 144 -10.07 3.31 -5.22
N HIS A 145 -9.65 2.25 -5.90
CA HIS A 145 -8.91 1.14 -5.31
C HIS A 145 -7.44 1.15 -5.68
N GLU A 146 -6.61 0.77 -4.73
CA GLU A 146 -5.19 0.53 -4.92
C GLU A 146 -4.93 -0.97 -5.06
N VAL A 147 -4.19 -1.37 -6.09
CA VAL A 147 -3.88 -2.77 -6.41
C VAL A 147 -2.40 -3.00 -6.56
N LEU A 148 -1.93 -4.15 -6.09
CA LEU A 148 -0.55 -4.57 -6.24
C LEU A 148 -0.37 -5.30 -7.58
N HIS A 149 0.72 -4.99 -8.28
CA HIS A 149 1.18 -5.70 -9.47
C HIS A 149 2.64 -6.09 -9.30
N ALA A 150 2.96 -7.36 -9.52
CA ALA A 150 4.32 -7.86 -9.49
C ALA A 150 4.85 -8.10 -10.91
N TYR A 151 6.11 -7.75 -11.10
CA TYR A 151 6.87 -8.07 -12.30
C TYR A 151 8.12 -8.84 -11.89
N TYR A 152 8.51 -9.82 -12.67
CA TYR A 152 9.70 -10.60 -12.41
C TYR A 152 10.51 -10.86 -13.68
N VAL A 153 11.80 -10.96 -13.52
CA VAL A 153 12.74 -11.34 -14.57
C VAL A 153 13.05 -12.83 -14.42
N GLY A 154 12.63 -13.63 -15.40
CA GLY A 154 12.77 -15.08 -15.37
C GLY A 154 11.90 -15.76 -16.43
N ASP A 155 11.87 -17.08 -16.44
CA ASP A 155 11.09 -17.85 -17.39
C ASP A 155 9.57 -17.67 -17.13
N LYS A 156 8.80 -17.61 -18.21
CA LYS A 156 7.34 -17.40 -18.12
C LYS A 156 6.60 -18.56 -17.45
N ASP A 157 7.16 -19.74 -17.49
CA ASP A 157 6.52 -20.95 -16.98
C ASP A 157 6.54 -21.05 -15.44
N ILE A 158 7.38 -20.26 -14.76
CA ILE A 158 7.48 -20.26 -13.29
C ILE A 158 6.43 -19.40 -12.58
N LYS A 159 5.55 -18.70 -13.33
CA LYS A 159 4.49 -17.85 -12.76
C LYS A 159 3.63 -18.60 -11.74
N SER A 160 3.24 -19.84 -12.02
CA SER A 160 2.42 -20.65 -11.11
C SER A 160 3.14 -20.97 -9.80
N ASP A 161 4.46 -21.13 -9.85
CA ASP A 161 5.29 -21.38 -8.66
C ASP A 161 5.40 -20.12 -7.80
N ILE A 162 5.55 -18.95 -8.43
CA ILE A 162 5.55 -17.66 -7.74
C ILE A 162 4.21 -17.46 -7.03
N VAL A 163 3.08 -17.62 -7.73
CA VAL A 163 1.75 -17.46 -7.13
C VAL A 163 1.51 -18.43 -5.97
N ARG A 164 1.96 -19.68 -6.11
CA ARG A 164 1.89 -20.68 -5.03
C ARG A 164 2.71 -20.24 -3.81
N GLN A 165 3.93 -19.75 -4.02
CA GLN A 165 4.83 -19.28 -2.96
C GLN A 165 4.21 -18.07 -2.23
N LEU A 166 3.72 -17.07 -2.96
CA LEU A 166 3.03 -15.92 -2.40
C LEU A 166 1.83 -16.32 -1.52
N ASN A 167 0.97 -17.22 -2.03
CA ASN A 167 -0.19 -17.71 -1.27
C ASN A 167 0.18 -18.53 -0.01
N GLN A 168 1.35 -19.14 0.01
CA GLN A 168 1.85 -19.93 1.14
C GLN A 168 2.35 -19.04 2.29
N TYR A 169 3.00 -17.91 1.96
CA TYR A 169 3.74 -17.10 2.95
C TYR A 169 3.09 -15.76 3.26
N LEU A 170 2.22 -15.23 2.39
CA LEU A 170 1.62 -13.91 2.56
C LEU A 170 0.12 -13.99 2.86
N PRO A 171 -0.39 -13.05 3.66
CA PRO A 171 -1.82 -12.85 3.80
C PRO A 171 -2.42 -12.34 2.46
N LYS A 172 -3.71 -12.62 2.24
CA LYS A 172 -4.40 -12.33 0.96
C LYS A 172 -4.29 -10.88 0.50
N TYR A 173 -4.29 -9.91 1.43
CA TYR A 173 -4.19 -8.48 1.10
C TYR A 173 -2.82 -8.04 0.58
N MET A 174 -1.79 -8.88 0.71
CA MET A 174 -0.44 -8.65 0.19
C MET A 174 -0.17 -9.37 -1.14
N ILE A 175 -1.09 -10.19 -1.61
CA ILE A 175 -0.91 -10.94 -2.85
C ILE A 175 -1.15 -10.03 -4.05
N PRO A 176 -0.18 -9.85 -4.96
CA PRO A 176 -0.36 -9.06 -6.16
C PRO A 176 -1.47 -9.62 -7.05
N LYS A 177 -2.32 -8.74 -7.57
CA LYS A 177 -3.40 -9.08 -8.51
C LYS A 177 -2.87 -9.69 -9.81
N THR A 178 -1.71 -9.24 -10.26
CA THR A 178 -1.04 -9.81 -11.43
C THR A 178 0.43 -10.08 -11.13
N VAL A 179 0.93 -11.15 -11.73
CA VAL A 179 2.35 -11.52 -11.74
C VAL A 179 2.76 -11.64 -13.21
N THR A 180 3.68 -10.79 -13.66
CA THR A 180 4.02 -10.63 -15.09
C THR A 180 5.50 -10.81 -15.31
N ALA A 181 5.88 -11.72 -16.21
CA ALA A 181 7.26 -11.89 -16.65
C ALA A 181 7.69 -10.75 -17.56
N ILE A 182 8.88 -10.21 -17.31
CA ILE A 182 9.53 -9.19 -18.14
C ILE A 182 10.99 -9.57 -18.40
N ASP A 183 11.57 -9.03 -19.46
CA ASP A 183 12.97 -9.33 -19.82
C ASP A 183 13.97 -8.60 -18.91
N VAL A 184 13.60 -7.40 -18.44
CA VAL A 184 14.44 -6.54 -17.59
C VAL A 184 13.57 -5.56 -16.81
N ILE A 185 13.92 -5.26 -15.57
CA ILE A 185 13.29 -4.18 -14.79
C ILE A 185 13.81 -2.83 -15.33
N PRO A 186 12.93 -1.99 -15.88
CA PRO A 186 13.35 -0.69 -16.41
C PRO A 186 13.75 0.25 -15.27
N LEU A 187 14.90 0.89 -15.38
CA LEU A 187 15.40 1.86 -14.42
C LEU A 187 15.45 3.25 -15.00
N THR A 188 15.25 4.24 -14.14
CA THR A 188 15.50 5.65 -14.41
C THR A 188 17.01 5.94 -14.39
N ARG A 189 17.42 7.19 -14.75
CA ARG A 189 18.82 7.62 -14.67
C ARG A 189 19.40 7.60 -13.24
N ASN A 190 18.57 7.53 -12.24
CA ASN A 190 18.94 7.53 -10.82
C ASN A 190 18.75 6.15 -10.17
N ASP A 191 18.82 5.08 -10.97
CA ASP A 191 18.69 3.68 -10.54
C ASP A 191 17.39 3.35 -9.76
N LYS A 192 16.32 4.11 -10.01
CA LYS A 192 14.97 3.80 -9.51
C LYS A 192 14.15 3.13 -10.61
N VAL A 193 13.23 2.28 -10.22
CA VAL A 193 12.29 1.64 -11.16
C VAL A 193 11.53 2.70 -11.96
N ASP A 194 11.52 2.55 -13.27
CA ASP A 194 10.78 3.40 -14.19
C ASP A 194 9.40 2.75 -14.48
N GLU A 195 8.45 3.01 -13.59
CA GLU A 195 7.11 2.42 -13.66
C GLU A 195 6.40 2.73 -14.98
N SER A 196 6.73 3.87 -15.62
CA SER A 196 6.13 4.27 -16.89
C SER A 196 6.49 3.35 -18.06
N LYS A 197 7.59 2.61 -17.92
CA LYS A 197 8.07 1.64 -18.93
C LYS A 197 7.67 0.20 -18.63
N LEU A 198 7.07 -0.07 -17.47
CA LEU A 198 6.54 -1.40 -17.19
C LEU A 198 5.35 -1.69 -18.12
N PRO A 199 5.21 -2.93 -18.61
CA PRO A 199 4.05 -3.29 -19.43
C PRO A 199 2.79 -3.15 -18.57
N ARG A 200 1.71 -2.63 -19.17
CA ARG A 200 0.43 -2.55 -18.46
C ARG A 200 0.00 -3.93 -17.99
N PRO A 201 -0.40 -4.08 -16.72
CA PRO A 201 -0.83 -5.35 -16.20
C PRO A 201 -1.99 -5.90 -17.04
N GLN A 202 -1.79 -7.07 -17.63
CA GLN A 202 -2.88 -7.77 -18.31
C GLN A 202 -3.51 -8.73 -17.30
N ILE A 203 -4.73 -8.45 -16.88
CA ILE A 203 -5.54 -9.44 -16.18
C ILE A 203 -5.82 -10.53 -17.23
N GLN A 204 -5.15 -11.66 -17.09
CA GLN A 204 -5.48 -12.82 -17.93
C GLN A 204 -6.89 -13.27 -17.52
N ARG A 205 -7.87 -12.88 -18.33
CA ARG A 205 -9.19 -13.49 -18.25
C ARG A 205 -9.05 -14.89 -18.85
N ASN A 206 -9.38 -15.91 -18.08
CA ASN A 206 -9.70 -17.20 -18.63
C ASN A 206 -10.75 -16.94 -19.71
N GLY A 207 -10.67 -17.62 -20.85
CA GLY A 207 -11.46 -17.27 -22.02
C GLY A 207 -12.93 -17.01 -21.66
N TYR A 208 -13.48 -15.87 -22.12
CA TYR A 208 -14.85 -15.46 -21.83
C TYR A 208 -15.82 -16.59 -22.13
N VAL A 209 -16.52 -17.08 -21.11
CA VAL A 209 -17.59 -18.05 -21.24
C VAL A 209 -18.92 -17.33 -21.02
N GLU A 210 -19.74 -17.31 -22.06
CA GLU A 210 -21.01 -16.58 -22.06
C GLU A 210 -22.00 -17.18 -21.04
N PRO A 211 -22.78 -16.33 -20.34
CA PRO A 211 -23.87 -16.78 -19.47
C PRO A 211 -24.91 -17.61 -20.25
N ARG A 212 -25.24 -18.79 -19.71
CA ARG A 212 -26.08 -19.81 -20.38
C ARG A 212 -27.58 -19.61 -20.15
N ASN A 213 -27.97 -18.94 -19.05
CA ASN A 213 -29.35 -18.72 -18.65
C ASN A 213 -29.56 -17.31 -18.10
N ASP A 214 -30.80 -16.94 -17.82
CA ASP A 214 -31.17 -15.58 -17.39
C ASP A 214 -30.58 -15.23 -16.02
N MET A 215 -30.47 -16.20 -15.12
CA MET A 215 -29.88 -15.99 -13.79
C MET A 215 -28.37 -15.68 -13.91
N GLU A 216 -27.64 -16.47 -14.68
CA GLU A 216 -26.21 -16.21 -14.94
C GLU A 216 -25.99 -14.84 -15.63
N ARG A 217 -26.88 -14.46 -16.56
CA ARG A 217 -26.84 -13.12 -17.18
C ARG A 217 -27.03 -12.00 -16.17
N GLN A 218 -27.97 -12.17 -15.23
CA GLN A 218 -28.21 -11.17 -14.18
C GLN A 218 -27.02 -11.05 -13.23
N PHE A 219 -26.43 -12.17 -12.77
CA PHE A 219 -25.23 -12.16 -11.95
C PHE A 219 -24.07 -11.49 -12.68
N ALA A 220 -23.77 -11.91 -13.91
CA ALA A 220 -22.70 -11.34 -14.71
C ALA A 220 -22.89 -9.83 -14.95
N SER A 221 -24.12 -9.38 -15.18
CA SER A 221 -24.44 -7.97 -15.36
C SER A 221 -24.21 -7.17 -14.08
N ILE A 222 -24.64 -7.67 -12.92
CA ILE A 222 -24.46 -7.00 -11.63
C ILE A 222 -22.98 -6.93 -11.26
N PHE A 223 -22.24 -8.00 -11.45
CA PHE A 223 -20.80 -8.03 -11.19
C PHE A 223 -20.04 -7.11 -12.15
N ALA A 224 -20.41 -7.11 -13.44
CA ALA A 224 -19.82 -6.19 -14.41
C ALA A 224 -20.08 -4.73 -14.05
N ASP A 225 -21.28 -4.38 -13.59
CA ASP A 225 -21.65 -3.04 -13.16
C ASP A 225 -20.92 -2.62 -11.87
N VAL A 226 -20.76 -3.53 -10.90
CA VAL A 226 -20.04 -3.26 -9.65
C VAL A 226 -18.53 -3.10 -9.86
N LEU A 227 -17.97 -3.89 -10.79
CA LEU A 227 -16.53 -3.89 -11.07
C LEU A 227 -16.14 -2.94 -12.22
N GLU A 228 -17.11 -2.20 -12.77
CA GLU A 228 -16.93 -1.30 -13.92
C GLU A 228 -16.27 -1.99 -15.13
N LEU A 229 -16.59 -3.27 -15.33
CA LEU A 229 -16.08 -4.09 -16.40
C LEU A 229 -17.08 -4.16 -17.56
N PRO A 230 -16.62 -4.23 -18.82
CA PRO A 230 -17.54 -4.31 -19.97
C PRO A 230 -18.33 -5.62 -20.02
N THR A 231 -17.75 -6.72 -19.55
CA THR A 231 -18.38 -8.06 -19.51
C THR A 231 -17.69 -8.93 -18.47
N ILE A 232 -18.43 -9.89 -17.90
CA ILE A 232 -17.92 -10.95 -17.02
C ILE A 232 -18.42 -12.29 -17.52
N GLY A 233 -17.53 -13.27 -17.62
CA GLY A 233 -17.87 -14.66 -17.95
C GLY A 233 -18.27 -15.46 -16.71
N ILE A 234 -18.92 -16.61 -16.93
CA ILE A 234 -19.39 -17.45 -15.82
C ILE A 234 -18.27 -18.16 -15.06
N ASP A 235 -17.11 -18.29 -15.67
CA ASP A 235 -15.92 -18.93 -15.07
C ASP A 235 -14.92 -17.90 -14.52
N ASP A 236 -15.26 -16.61 -14.57
CA ASP A 236 -14.44 -15.55 -13.96
C ASP A 236 -14.62 -15.57 -12.44
N ASP A 237 -13.53 -15.64 -11.69
CA ASP A 237 -13.55 -15.44 -10.24
C ASP A 237 -13.67 -13.96 -9.91
N PHE A 238 -14.69 -13.60 -9.10
CA PHE A 238 -15.01 -12.20 -8.76
C PHE A 238 -13.83 -11.44 -8.17
N PHE A 239 -13.03 -12.09 -7.33
CA PHE A 239 -11.87 -11.47 -6.68
C PHE A 239 -10.66 -11.41 -7.62
N GLU A 240 -10.47 -12.44 -8.47
CA GLU A 240 -9.37 -12.46 -9.44
C GLU A 240 -9.54 -11.38 -10.52
N ILE A 241 -10.79 -11.07 -10.92
CA ILE A 241 -11.08 -10.02 -11.90
C ILE A 241 -11.15 -8.61 -11.29
N GLY A 242 -10.90 -8.50 -9.96
CA GLY A 242 -10.69 -7.23 -9.30
C GLY A 242 -11.68 -6.84 -8.24
N GLY A 243 -12.63 -7.72 -7.91
CA GLY A 243 -13.57 -7.47 -6.83
C GLY A 243 -12.90 -7.41 -5.46
N THR A 244 -13.38 -6.50 -4.63
CA THR A 244 -13.01 -6.41 -3.22
C THR A 244 -14.13 -6.94 -2.33
N SER A 245 -13.86 -7.08 -1.03
CA SER A 245 -14.90 -7.43 -0.05
C SER A 245 -16.02 -6.38 0.01
N LEU A 246 -15.71 -5.12 -0.25
CA LEU A 246 -16.70 -4.04 -0.31
C LEU A 246 -17.57 -4.19 -1.55
N ASP A 247 -16.96 -4.44 -2.71
CA ASP A 247 -17.68 -4.68 -3.96
C ASP A 247 -18.59 -5.92 -3.86
N ALA A 248 -18.13 -6.96 -3.17
CA ALA A 248 -18.95 -8.12 -2.88
C ALA A 248 -20.19 -7.77 -2.04
N MET A 249 -20.05 -6.91 -1.03
CA MET A 249 -21.21 -6.42 -0.26
C MET A 249 -22.18 -5.60 -1.12
N VAL A 250 -21.65 -4.74 -2.00
CA VAL A 250 -22.47 -3.97 -2.95
C VAL A 250 -23.18 -4.91 -3.92
N ALA A 251 -22.48 -5.91 -4.46
CA ALA A 251 -23.06 -6.92 -5.35
C ALA A 251 -24.18 -7.71 -4.66
N VAL A 252 -23.97 -8.18 -3.42
CA VAL A 252 -24.98 -8.88 -2.62
C VAL A 252 -26.19 -7.98 -2.36
N SER A 253 -25.97 -6.69 -2.06
CA SER A 253 -27.07 -5.72 -1.88
C SER A 253 -27.91 -5.57 -3.16
N LYS A 254 -27.26 -5.45 -4.33
CA LYS A 254 -27.95 -5.37 -5.63
C LYS A 254 -28.70 -6.67 -5.96
N LEU A 255 -28.11 -7.85 -5.69
CA LEU A 255 -28.76 -9.15 -5.87
C LEU A 255 -29.99 -9.27 -4.99
N SER A 256 -29.92 -8.87 -3.71
CA SER A 256 -31.06 -8.89 -2.79
C SER A 256 -32.23 -8.01 -3.27
N LEU A 257 -31.95 -6.89 -3.96
CA LEU A 257 -32.99 -6.01 -4.51
C LEU A 257 -33.77 -6.65 -5.67
N ILE A 258 -33.21 -7.61 -6.36
CA ILE A 258 -33.87 -8.37 -7.44
C ILE A 258 -34.37 -9.74 -6.99
N HIS A 259 -34.43 -9.98 -5.67
CA HIS A 259 -34.94 -11.21 -5.05
C HIS A 259 -34.19 -12.49 -5.43
N ILE A 260 -32.88 -12.37 -5.60
CA ILE A 260 -31.93 -13.48 -5.75
C ILE A 260 -31.12 -13.67 -4.48
#